data_59f4548dccd57c587aaf52c9e308b804
#
_entry.id   59f4548dccd57c587aaf52c9e308b804
#
_cell.length_a   1.000
_cell.length_b   1.000
_cell.length_c   1.000
_cell.angle_alpha   90.00
_cell.angle_beta   90.00
_cell.angle_gamma   90.00
#
_symmetry.space_group_name_H-M   'P 1'
#
loop_
_entity.id
_entity.type
_entity.pdbx_description
1 polymer ?
#
loop_
_entity_poly.entity_id
_entity_poly.type
_entity_poly.pdbx_seq_one_letter_code
_entity_poly.pdbx_strand_id
1 'polypeptide(L)'
;MKKMITTFSAVLALVVSTFTFSTVAKSAEFFTIGTGGPTGVYFQTGNAICKMLHKSAIAKEHGRKKGIDKAYRCTAPSTGGSNYNIGQIKEGEFQFGVAQSDWQFHAVNGSSKWEGKQFKGLRAV
;
A
#
# COMPACT_ATOMS: atom_id res chain seq x y z
N MET A 1 4.16 -55.29 40.76
CA MET A 1 4.40 -54.79 39.41
C MET A 1 3.13 -54.25 38.69
N LYS A 2 2.18 -53.64 39.40
CA LYS A 2 0.92 -53.13 38.83
C LYS A 2 0.70 -51.61 39.02
N LYS A 3 1.66 -50.86 39.56
CA LYS A 3 1.52 -49.41 39.87
C LYS A 3 2.35 -48.48 38.99
N MET A 4 3.09 -48.96 37.99
CA MET A 4 3.93 -48.10 37.12
C MET A 4 3.34 -47.82 35.73
N ILE A 5 2.18 -48.38 35.37
CA ILE A 5 1.62 -48.23 34.02
C ILE A 5 0.61 -47.07 33.96
N THR A 6 0.08 -46.64 35.11
CA THR A 6 -0.96 -45.59 35.15
C THR A 6 -0.40 -44.15 35.08
N THR A 7 0.86 -43.92 35.34
CA THR A 7 1.48 -42.60 35.31
C THR A 7 1.98 -42.18 33.94
N PHE A 8 2.20 -43.12 33.02
CA PHE A 8 2.66 -42.81 31.66
C PHE A 8 1.56 -42.34 30.72
N SER A 9 0.30 -42.70 30.99
CA SER A 9 -0.83 -42.29 30.16
C SER A 9 -1.31 -40.86 30.40
N ALA A 10 -1.03 -40.28 31.57
CA ALA A 10 -1.47 -38.93 31.91
C ALA A 10 -0.55 -37.83 31.33
N VAL A 11 0.71 -38.15 31.02
CA VAL A 11 1.67 -37.18 30.47
C VAL A 11 1.50 -37.00 28.96
N LEU A 12 1.01 -38.03 28.26
CA LEU A 12 0.81 -37.96 26.80
C LEU A 12 -0.42 -37.12 26.40
N ALA A 13 -1.39 -36.93 27.29
CA ALA A 13 -2.60 -36.16 27.03
C ALA A 13 -2.40 -34.62 27.12
N LEU A 14 -1.29 -34.17 27.72
CA LEU A 14 -1.04 -32.73 27.94
C LEU A 14 -0.25 -32.06 26.81
N VAL A 15 0.29 -32.80 25.86
CA VAL A 15 1.16 -32.25 24.79
C VAL A 15 0.38 -31.88 23.52
N VAL A 16 -0.91 -32.23 23.41
CA VAL A 16 -1.71 -32.06 22.18
C VAL A 16 -2.49 -30.73 22.11
N SER A 17 -2.48 -29.89 23.15
CA SER A 17 -3.38 -28.73 23.23
C SER A 17 -2.75 -27.37 22.92
N THR A 18 -1.57 -27.28 22.27
CA THR A 18 -0.99 -25.98 21.87
C THR A 18 -0.86 -25.83 20.35
N PHE A 19 -1.87 -26.27 19.57
CA PHE A 19 -2.04 -25.73 18.23
C PHE A 19 -2.72 -24.37 18.34
N THR A 20 -1.93 -23.34 18.62
CA THR A 20 -2.36 -21.96 18.45
C THR A 20 -2.59 -21.74 16.96
N PHE A 21 -3.85 -21.66 16.55
CA PHE A 21 -4.21 -21.11 15.25
C PHE A 21 -3.71 -19.68 15.20
N SER A 22 -2.54 -19.45 14.60
CA SER A 22 -2.10 -18.13 14.21
C SER A 22 -3.07 -17.64 13.14
N THR A 23 -4.06 -16.86 13.53
CA THR A 23 -4.87 -16.10 12.59
C THR A 23 -3.92 -15.12 11.90
N VAL A 24 -3.60 -15.40 10.65
CA VAL A 24 -2.85 -14.47 9.80
C VAL A 24 -3.68 -13.19 9.72
N ALA A 25 -3.27 -12.16 10.45
CA ALA A 25 -3.90 -10.85 10.38
C ALA A 25 -3.78 -10.37 8.93
N LYS A 26 -4.89 -10.26 8.22
CA LYS A 26 -4.97 -9.74 6.86
C LYS A 26 -4.59 -8.27 6.88
N SER A 27 -3.36 -7.94 6.44
CA SER A 27 -2.87 -6.57 6.38
C SER A 27 -3.59 -5.79 5.27
N ALA A 28 -4.01 -4.55 5.57
CA ALA A 28 -4.50 -3.63 4.57
C ALA A 28 -3.37 -3.29 3.57
N GLU A 29 -3.71 -3.12 2.29
CA GLU A 29 -2.78 -2.61 1.29
C GLU A 29 -2.85 -1.09 1.29
N PHE A 30 -1.72 -0.47 1.59
CA PHE A 30 -1.60 0.98 1.64
C PHE A 30 -1.03 1.49 0.33
N PHE A 31 -1.55 2.62 -0.15
CA PHE A 31 -0.93 3.37 -1.22
C PHE A 31 -1.05 4.87 -0.99
N THR A 32 -0.08 5.58 -1.52
CA THR A 32 0.05 7.02 -1.34
C THR A 32 -0.06 7.73 -2.68
N ILE A 33 -0.82 8.83 -2.70
CA ILE A 33 -0.90 9.75 -3.82
C ILE A 33 -0.18 11.05 -3.42
N GLY A 34 1.01 11.29 -3.93
CA GLY A 34 1.71 12.57 -3.72
C GLY A 34 0.91 13.72 -4.30
N THR A 35 0.79 14.84 -3.58
CA THR A 35 -0.06 15.97 -3.97
C THR A 35 0.72 17.27 -4.15
N GLY A 36 0.38 18.31 -3.43
CA GLY A 36 1.02 19.63 -3.42
C GLY A 36 0.71 20.36 -2.12
N GLY A 37 0.83 21.67 -2.11
CA GLY A 37 0.50 22.48 -0.94
C GLY A 37 -0.96 22.32 -0.50
N PRO A 38 -1.27 22.48 0.81
CA PRO A 38 -2.59 22.15 1.39
C PRO A 38 -3.75 22.94 0.79
N THR A 39 -3.49 24.14 0.30
CA THR A 39 -4.49 25.01 -0.35
C THR A 39 -4.57 24.82 -1.86
N GLY A 40 -3.71 23.97 -2.43
CA GLY A 40 -3.59 23.77 -3.86
C GLY A 40 -4.56 22.71 -4.41
N VAL A 41 -4.79 22.78 -5.73
CA VAL A 41 -5.67 21.85 -6.46
C VAL A 41 -5.19 20.41 -6.32
N TYR A 42 -3.91 20.14 -6.35
CA TYR A 42 -3.36 18.79 -6.24
C TYR A 42 -3.75 18.12 -4.93
N PHE A 43 -3.70 18.87 -3.82
CA PHE A 43 -4.09 18.36 -2.52
C PHE A 43 -5.59 18.03 -2.48
N GLN A 44 -6.43 18.90 -3.02
CA GLN A 44 -7.87 18.65 -3.10
C GLN A 44 -8.18 17.43 -3.97
N THR A 45 -7.52 17.32 -5.12
CA THR A 45 -7.69 16.21 -6.06
C THR A 45 -7.31 14.86 -5.43
N GLY A 46 -6.11 14.77 -4.85
CA GLY A 46 -5.65 13.53 -4.21
C GLY A 46 -6.55 13.08 -3.07
N ASN A 47 -6.98 14.02 -2.22
CA ASN A 47 -7.91 13.72 -1.13
C ASN A 47 -9.30 13.31 -1.63
N ALA A 48 -9.79 13.89 -2.72
CA ALA A 48 -11.06 13.50 -3.34
C ALA A 48 -10.99 12.06 -3.87
N ILE A 49 -9.91 11.70 -4.55
CA ILE A 49 -9.67 10.33 -5.03
C ILE A 49 -9.66 9.34 -3.86
N CYS A 50 -8.90 9.62 -2.80
CA CYS A 50 -8.86 8.76 -1.61
C CYS A 50 -10.23 8.61 -0.95
N LYS A 51 -11.02 9.69 -0.86
CA LYS A 51 -12.40 9.64 -0.34
C LYS A 51 -13.31 8.77 -1.20
N MET A 52 -13.20 8.87 -2.53
CA MET A 52 -13.99 8.03 -3.45
C MET A 52 -13.63 6.56 -3.29
N LEU A 53 -12.35 6.23 -3.23
CA LEU A 53 -11.87 4.87 -3.04
C LEU A 53 -12.36 4.27 -1.71
N HIS A 54 -12.26 5.01 -0.61
CA HIS A 54 -12.74 4.55 0.69
C HIS A 54 -14.26 4.34 0.75
N LYS A 55 -15.03 5.11 -0.02
CA LYS A 55 -16.51 5.01 -0.09
C LYS A 55 -16.97 3.96 -1.09
N SER A 56 -16.17 3.63 -2.10
CA SER A 56 -16.63 2.79 -3.20
C SER A 56 -16.83 1.34 -2.75
N ALA A 57 -18.02 0.80 -3.06
CA ALA A 57 -18.28 -0.64 -2.95
C ALA A 57 -17.36 -1.46 -3.87
N ILE A 58 -16.86 -0.85 -4.94
CA ILE A 58 -15.96 -1.45 -5.93
C ILE A 58 -14.63 -1.86 -5.30
N ALA A 59 -14.05 -1.02 -4.43
CA ALA A 59 -12.81 -1.35 -3.72
C ALA A 59 -12.99 -2.56 -2.79
N LYS A 60 -14.16 -2.70 -2.17
CA LYS A 60 -14.53 -3.84 -1.33
C LYS A 60 -14.81 -5.10 -2.16
N GLU A 61 -15.44 -4.95 -3.31
CA GLU A 61 -15.81 -6.05 -4.19
C GLU A 61 -14.59 -6.59 -4.98
N HIS A 62 -13.72 -5.71 -5.45
CA HIS A 62 -12.50 -6.09 -6.16
C HIS A 62 -11.54 -6.88 -5.26
N GLY A 63 -11.41 -6.48 -4.01
CA GLY A 63 -10.67 -7.22 -2.99
C GLY A 63 -11.20 -8.63 -2.79
N ARG A 64 -12.54 -8.80 -2.73
CA ARG A 64 -13.20 -10.13 -2.58
C ARG A 64 -13.02 -11.03 -3.78
N LYS A 65 -13.17 -10.53 -5.02
CA LYS A 65 -13.03 -11.31 -6.26
C LYS A 65 -11.63 -11.87 -6.48
N LYS A 66 -10.60 -11.20 -5.98
CA LYS A 66 -9.21 -11.69 -6.05
C LYS A 66 -8.80 -12.58 -4.86
N GLY A 67 -9.73 -12.94 -3.98
CA GLY A 67 -9.38 -13.63 -2.75
C GLY A 67 -8.50 -12.79 -1.79
N ILE A 68 -8.33 -11.51 -2.13
CA ILE A 68 -7.57 -10.53 -1.37
C ILE A 68 -8.61 -9.77 -0.56
N ASP A 69 -8.91 -10.24 0.62
CA ASP A 69 -9.74 -9.52 1.60
C ASP A 69 -8.95 -8.33 2.18
N LYS A 70 -8.25 -7.60 1.31
CA LYS A 70 -7.44 -6.45 1.67
C LYS A 70 -8.26 -5.19 1.46
N ALA A 71 -8.52 -4.48 2.54
CA ALA A 71 -9.03 -3.13 2.45
C ALA A 71 -7.91 -2.23 1.91
N TYR A 72 -8.12 -1.60 0.75
CA TYR A 72 -7.19 -0.58 0.27
C TYR A 72 -7.28 0.66 1.17
N ARG A 73 -6.12 1.13 1.61
CA ARG A 73 -5.97 2.36 2.39
C ARG A 73 -5.22 3.39 1.54
N CYS A 74 -5.92 4.47 1.17
CA CYS A 74 -5.36 5.57 0.39
C CYS A 74 -5.01 6.74 1.29
N THR A 75 -3.82 7.30 1.13
CA THR A 75 -3.38 8.55 1.75
C THR A 75 -2.96 9.56 0.68
N ALA A 76 -3.20 10.84 0.93
CA ALA A 76 -2.87 11.92 0.01
C ALA A 76 -2.16 13.05 0.78
N PRO A 77 -0.88 12.86 1.15
CA PRO A 77 -0.12 13.87 1.90
C PRO A 77 0.15 15.12 1.07
N SER A 78 0.25 16.25 1.76
CA SER A 78 0.81 17.47 1.18
C SER A 78 2.29 17.29 0.85
N THR A 79 2.71 17.75 -0.33
CA THR A 79 4.08 17.57 -0.83
C THR A 79 4.60 18.82 -1.55
N GLY A 80 5.85 18.76 -2.00
CA GLY A 80 6.47 19.79 -2.84
C GLY A 80 5.98 19.82 -4.31
N GLY A 81 4.96 19.05 -4.69
CA GLY A 81 4.37 19.05 -6.03
C GLY A 81 5.06 18.13 -7.03
N SER A 82 4.89 18.40 -8.32
CA SER A 82 5.19 17.51 -9.45
C SER A 82 6.54 16.79 -9.38
N ASN A 83 7.64 17.55 -9.27
CA ASN A 83 8.99 16.95 -9.27
C ASN A 83 9.24 16.08 -8.04
N TYR A 84 8.77 16.51 -6.88
CA TYR A 84 8.87 15.72 -5.66
C TYR A 84 8.07 14.42 -5.81
N ASN A 85 6.83 14.50 -6.26
CA ASN A 85 5.96 13.34 -6.44
C ASN A 85 6.55 12.31 -7.40
N ILE A 86 7.05 12.77 -8.56
CA ILE A 86 7.70 11.89 -9.54
C ILE A 86 8.97 11.25 -8.95
N GLY A 87 9.74 12.00 -8.17
CA GLY A 87 10.91 11.47 -7.45
C GLY A 87 10.53 10.35 -6.49
N GLN A 88 9.52 10.56 -5.66
CA GLN A 88 9.05 9.56 -4.70
C GLN A 88 8.47 8.30 -5.38
N ILE A 89 7.84 8.46 -6.56
CA ILE A 89 7.40 7.31 -7.36
C ILE A 89 8.60 6.54 -7.91
N LYS A 90 9.63 7.23 -8.40
CA LYS A 90 10.85 6.60 -8.90
C LYS A 90 11.58 5.79 -7.82
N GLU A 91 11.57 6.28 -6.60
CA GLU A 91 12.16 5.64 -5.41
C GLU A 91 11.29 4.51 -4.83
N GLY A 92 10.05 4.37 -5.31
CA GLY A 92 9.10 3.36 -4.83
C GLY A 92 8.35 3.72 -3.55
N GLU A 93 8.54 4.94 -3.04
CA GLU A 93 7.88 5.43 -1.82
C GLU A 93 6.40 5.75 -2.05
N PHE A 94 6.07 6.31 -3.22
CA PHE A 94 4.70 6.59 -3.62
C PHE A 94 4.28 5.71 -4.80
N GLN A 95 3.03 5.28 -4.81
CA GLN A 95 2.45 4.51 -5.91
C GLN A 95 1.87 5.43 -6.98
N PHE A 96 1.38 6.63 -6.58
CA PHE A 96 0.81 7.63 -7.46
C PHE A 96 1.25 9.04 -7.06
N GLY A 97 1.08 9.99 -7.97
CA GLY A 97 1.34 11.40 -7.68
C GLY A 97 0.65 12.30 -8.70
N VAL A 98 0.09 13.41 -8.23
CA VAL A 98 -0.40 14.46 -9.11
C VAL A 98 0.80 15.24 -9.64
N ALA A 99 0.89 15.36 -10.97
CA ALA A 99 1.98 16.05 -11.63
C ALA A 99 1.50 16.75 -12.90
N GLN A 100 2.17 17.85 -13.26
CA GLN A 100 1.98 18.51 -14.56
C GLN A 100 2.65 17.69 -15.66
N SER A 101 2.08 17.74 -16.85
CA SER A 101 2.53 16.98 -18.02
C SER A 101 3.95 17.34 -18.49
N ASP A 102 4.34 18.60 -18.33
CA ASP A 102 5.70 19.05 -18.64
C ASP A 102 6.75 18.36 -17.77
N TRP A 103 6.50 18.22 -16.48
CA TRP A 103 7.40 17.48 -15.58
C TRP A 103 7.42 15.99 -15.84
N GLN A 104 6.31 15.41 -16.28
CA GLN A 104 6.29 14.02 -16.75
C GLN A 104 7.17 13.86 -18.00
N PHE A 105 7.06 14.78 -18.96
CA PHE A 105 7.90 14.82 -20.14
C PHE A 105 9.38 14.92 -19.77
N HIS A 106 9.76 15.85 -18.92
CA HIS A 106 11.14 16.03 -18.49
C HIS A 106 11.68 14.80 -17.76
N ALA A 107 10.89 14.18 -16.89
CA ALA A 107 11.30 12.99 -16.16
C ALA A 107 11.55 11.79 -17.09
N VAL A 108 10.66 11.56 -18.05
CA VAL A 108 10.79 10.45 -19.01
C VAL A 108 11.96 10.66 -19.96
N ASN A 109 12.19 11.88 -20.41
CA ASN A 109 13.26 12.20 -21.36
C ASN A 109 14.62 12.52 -20.70
N GLY A 110 14.66 12.69 -19.39
CA GLY A 110 15.90 13.04 -18.69
C GLY A 110 16.39 14.45 -19.00
N SER A 111 15.47 15.41 -19.07
CA SER A 111 15.78 16.82 -19.35
C SER A 111 15.42 17.74 -18.18
N SER A 112 15.91 19.00 -18.22
CA SER A 112 15.69 19.97 -17.13
C SER A 112 16.23 19.41 -15.79
N LYS A 113 15.44 19.46 -14.73
CA LYS A 113 15.81 18.92 -13.40
C LYS A 113 16.03 17.41 -13.37
N TRP A 114 15.69 16.70 -14.45
CA TRP A 114 15.83 15.25 -14.60
C TRP A 114 17.04 14.84 -15.46
N GLU A 115 17.90 15.78 -15.80
CA GLU A 115 19.13 15.48 -16.52
C GLU A 115 19.98 14.46 -15.73
N GLY A 116 20.37 13.38 -16.41
CA GLY A 116 21.07 12.24 -15.80
C GLY A 116 20.23 11.39 -14.83
N LYS A 117 18.92 11.67 -14.67
CA LYS A 117 18.02 10.98 -13.74
C LYS A 117 16.78 10.40 -14.41
N GLN A 118 16.85 10.11 -15.69
CA GLN A 118 15.74 9.64 -16.50
C GLN A 118 14.88 8.56 -15.82
N PHE A 119 13.55 8.67 -15.95
CA PHE A 119 12.60 7.72 -15.41
C PHE A 119 11.61 7.23 -16.47
N LYS A 120 12.02 6.25 -17.29
CA LYS A 120 11.21 5.63 -18.35
C LYS A 120 10.04 4.80 -17.84
N GLY A 121 10.04 4.42 -16.58
CA GLY A 121 8.98 3.64 -15.94
C GLY A 121 7.73 4.44 -15.58
N LEU A 122 7.79 5.79 -15.64
CA LEU A 122 6.65 6.64 -15.31
C LEU A 122 5.48 6.41 -16.29
N ARG A 123 4.25 6.38 -15.76
CA ARG A 123 3.02 6.23 -16.54
C ARG A 123 2.01 7.29 -16.11
N ALA A 124 1.27 7.81 -17.09
CA ALA A 124 0.07 8.58 -16.85
C ALA A 124 -1.14 7.63 -16.69
N VAL A 125 -2.06 7.98 -15.80
CA VAL A 125 -3.33 7.30 -15.52
C VAL A 125 -4.49 8.26 -15.65
#